data_e91c2f377cf94bd737957e5fa7f29be3
#
_entry.id   e91c2f377cf94bd737957e5fa7f29be3
#
_cell.length_a   1.000
_cell.length_b   1.000
_cell.length_c   1.000
_cell.angle_alpha   90.00
_cell.angle_beta   90.00
_cell.angle_gamma   90.00
#
_symmetry.space_group_name_H-M   'P 1'
#
loop_
_entity.id
_entity.type
_entity.pdbx_description
1 polymer ?
#
loop_
_entity_poly.entity_id
_entity_poly.type
_entity_poly.pdbx_seq_one_letter_code
_entity_poly.pdbx_strand_id
1 'polypeptide(L)'
;MPMKPENLTQQGRRLLDRRGFLKTAGLSTAALALAQLLDNDDLLAKDPRTVGGKVPIRPGVDPANPYLPRKAHFPMPARQVLVIYCPGAVSHVDTFDYKPALNKLHGKKPPSIPAVTFEGPTGNISRPFWKFRPRGQTGKMVSDLLPGLADQVDDFCFFHALTTETSAHPQGENFMNTGFTMEGFPSFGSWATYALGTERQELPAFVAINDPRGLARSGKNNFGNGFLPAAFQGTDFNSSNPPNNLQRPKNLSPEADRGTVELLKRLNARHLEKYPGDADLAGRIASYELAGRMQTSVPEVMDLAGEPEKVLEEYGVSGGSKLRGEYARNCILARRLLEKGVRVVQLFNGSDPSGGNGITNWDSHSNIADTHAMQAEIMDQPTAALIADLKRSGMLEHTLVVWATEFGRMPFLQANGTGRDHNPGAFTCFLAGAGVKKGFSYGESDEFGFKAAVDKTTVHDFNATLLHLMGLDHERLTFYHNGLERRLTNVHGHVVTDVLA
;
A
#
# COMPACT_ATOMS: atom_id res chain seq x y z
N MET A 1 39.65 17.45 -13.41
CA MET A 1 38.26 17.87 -13.25
C MET A 1 38.08 18.46 -11.87
N PRO A 2 37.42 19.59 -11.65
CA PRO A 2 37.17 20.07 -10.31
C PRO A 2 36.21 19.11 -9.60
N MET A 3 36.60 18.67 -8.41
CA MET A 3 35.84 17.74 -7.60
C MET A 3 34.54 18.42 -7.15
N LYS A 4 33.40 17.81 -7.45
CA LYS A 4 32.09 18.36 -7.07
C LYS A 4 31.80 18.05 -5.58
N PRO A 5 31.23 18.99 -4.80
CA PRO A 5 30.93 18.78 -3.37
C PRO A 5 30.05 17.59 -3.08
N GLU A 6 29.24 17.17 -4.05
CA GLU A 6 28.38 16.00 -3.98
C GLU A 6 29.10 14.65 -3.85
N ASN A 7 30.40 14.60 -4.20
CA ASN A 7 31.21 13.39 -4.12
C ASN A 7 31.94 13.19 -2.77
N LEU A 8 31.61 14.00 -1.76
CA LEU A 8 32.22 13.90 -0.44
C LEU A 8 31.25 13.35 0.58
N THR A 9 31.76 12.55 1.52
CA THR A 9 31.03 12.16 2.73
C THR A 9 30.65 13.40 3.53
N GLN A 10 29.69 13.29 4.45
CA GLN A 10 29.28 14.39 5.32
C GLN A 10 30.48 14.96 6.12
N GLN A 11 31.40 14.11 6.56
CA GLN A 11 32.62 14.49 7.21
C GLN A 11 33.60 15.19 6.24
N GLY A 12 33.73 14.69 5.03
CA GLY A 12 34.54 15.31 3.98
C GLY A 12 34.03 16.71 3.58
N ARG A 13 32.73 16.90 3.52
CA ARG A 13 32.09 18.22 3.27
C ARG A 13 32.36 19.23 4.40
N ARG A 14 32.30 18.79 5.67
CA ARG A 14 32.63 19.63 6.83
C ARG A 14 34.10 20.06 6.84
N LEU A 15 35.00 19.21 6.38
CA LEU A 15 36.42 19.53 6.25
C LEU A 15 36.68 20.54 5.12
N LEU A 16 35.94 20.45 4.01
CA LEU A 16 36.05 21.42 2.90
C LEU A 16 35.48 22.81 3.29
N ASP A 17 34.41 22.89 4.01
CA ASP A 17 33.84 24.18 4.51
C ASP A 17 34.81 24.89 5.46
N ARG A 18 35.50 24.15 6.33
CA ARG A 18 36.56 24.71 7.20
C ARG A 18 37.84 25.11 6.45
N ARG A 19 38.00 24.59 5.22
CA ARG A 19 39.21 24.81 4.38
C ARG A 19 38.93 25.63 3.12
N GLY A 20 37.75 26.28 3.01
CA GLY A 20 37.48 27.27 1.95
C GLY A 20 38.57 28.35 1.86
N PHE A 21 39.31 28.56 2.96
CA PHE A 21 40.48 29.42 3.02
C PHE A 21 41.65 28.95 2.13
N LEU A 22 41.80 27.65 1.88
CA LEU A 22 42.87 27.11 1.01
C LEU A 22 42.54 27.20 -0.49
N LYS A 23 41.32 27.50 -0.89
CA LYS A 23 40.94 27.76 -2.29
C LYS A 23 41.52 29.06 -2.86
N THR A 24 41.89 29.99 -2.01
CA THR A 24 42.52 31.26 -2.39
C THR A 24 44.04 31.16 -2.56
N ALA A 25 44.64 30.04 -2.21
CA ALA A 25 46.11 29.88 -2.20
C ALA A 25 46.70 29.15 -3.41
N GLY A 26 45.99 28.93 -4.49
CA GLY A 26 46.53 28.61 -5.83
C GLY A 26 47.37 27.31 -5.99
N LEU A 27 47.08 26.20 -5.27
CA LEU A 27 47.89 25.02 -5.28
C LEU A 27 47.16 23.77 -5.84
N SER A 28 47.36 23.50 -7.13
CA SER A 28 46.82 22.29 -7.81
C SER A 28 47.36 20.97 -7.21
N THR A 29 48.58 20.95 -6.70
CA THR A 29 49.26 19.80 -6.04
C THR A 29 48.68 19.53 -4.65
N ALA A 30 48.30 20.56 -3.90
CA ALA A 30 47.66 20.42 -2.57
C ALA A 30 46.27 19.85 -2.67
N ALA A 31 45.52 20.18 -3.73
CA ALA A 31 44.19 19.60 -3.98
C ALA A 31 44.24 18.10 -4.34
N LEU A 32 45.25 17.69 -5.09
CA LEU A 32 45.49 16.27 -5.41
C LEU A 32 45.96 15.48 -4.18
N ALA A 33 46.89 16.03 -3.38
CA ALA A 33 47.34 15.42 -2.13
C ALA A 33 46.19 15.31 -1.10
N LEU A 34 45.33 16.33 -1.03
CA LEU A 34 44.16 16.30 -0.17
C LEU A 34 43.09 15.26 -0.66
N ALA A 35 42.92 15.14 -1.98
CA ALA A 35 42.04 14.10 -2.55
C ALA A 35 42.58 12.69 -2.22
N GLN A 36 43.88 12.49 -2.32
CA GLN A 36 44.55 11.20 -1.98
C GLN A 36 44.40 10.88 -0.47
N LEU A 37 44.60 11.88 0.41
CA LEU A 37 44.42 11.70 1.84
C LEU A 37 42.95 11.42 2.22
N LEU A 38 41.99 12.08 1.58
CA LEU A 38 40.59 11.86 1.80
C LEU A 38 40.11 10.49 1.26
N ASP A 39 40.74 9.98 0.21
CA ASP A 39 40.51 8.63 -0.33
C ASP A 39 41.09 7.55 0.59
N ASN A 40 42.29 7.76 1.11
CA ASN A 40 42.93 6.85 2.06
C ASN A 40 42.17 6.73 3.39
N ASP A 41 41.52 7.81 3.81
CA ASP A 41 40.69 7.85 5.05
C ASP A 41 39.20 7.50 4.80
N ASP A 42 38.83 6.94 3.63
CA ASP A 42 37.48 6.67 3.22
C ASP A 42 36.51 7.88 3.33
N LEU A 43 37.07 9.10 3.31
CA LEU A 43 36.29 10.34 3.35
C LEU A 43 35.81 10.83 1.98
N LEU A 44 36.40 10.30 0.90
CA LEU A 44 35.80 10.33 -0.43
C LEU A 44 34.67 9.29 -0.48
N ALA A 45 33.55 9.65 -1.00
CA ALA A 45 32.52 8.67 -1.30
C ALA A 45 33.11 7.72 -2.39
N LYS A 46 33.58 6.56 -2.01
CA LYS A 46 33.79 5.42 -2.92
C LYS A 46 32.50 5.19 -3.61
N ASP A 47 32.43 5.43 -4.91
CA ASP A 47 31.20 5.57 -5.67
C ASP A 47 29.95 5.34 -4.81
N PRO A 48 29.32 6.40 -4.25
CA PRO A 48 28.38 6.26 -3.15
C PRO A 48 27.09 5.55 -3.54
N ARG A 49 27.11 4.83 -4.62
CA ARG A 49 25.95 4.47 -5.41
C ARG A 49 25.80 2.98 -5.59
N THR A 50 26.37 2.15 -4.74
CA THR A 50 25.97 0.75 -4.75
C THR A 50 25.23 0.40 -3.45
N VAL A 51 23.95 0.10 -3.57
CA VAL A 51 23.18 -0.56 -2.52
C VAL A 51 23.18 -2.04 -2.88
N GLY A 52 23.79 -2.91 -2.04
CA GLY A 52 23.93 -4.32 -2.37
C GLY A 52 24.72 -4.58 -3.67
N GLY A 53 25.70 -3.73 -4.02
CA GLY A 53 26.48 -3.84 -5.26
C GLY A 53 25.78 -3.28 -6.52
N LYS A 54 24.57 -2.77 -6.42
CA LYS A 54 23.79 -2.21 -7.55
C LYS A 54 23.76 -0.67 -7.47
N VAL A 55 23.85 0.00 -8.61
CA VAL A 55 23.72 1.47 -8.70
C VAL A 55 22.29 1.89 -8.40
N PRO A 56 22.04 2.76 -7.41
CA PRO A 56 20.71 3.26 -7.10
C PRO A 56 20.06 4.00 -8.26
N ILE A 57 18.75 3.88 -8.38
CA ILE A 57 17.93 4.68 -9.27
C ILE A 57 17.13 5.65 -8.41
N ARG A 58 17.48 6.93 -8.49
CA ARG A 58 16.72 8.02 -7.89
C ARG A 58 15.91 8.68 -9.01
N PRO A 59 14.58 8.58 -8.98
CA PRO A 59 13.74 9.29 -9.95
C PRO A 59 14.07 10.78 -10.01
N GLY A 60 14.25 11.31 -11.21
CA GLY A 60 14.41 12.75 -11.42
C GLY A 60 13.06 13.45 -11.22
N VAL A 61 12.82 13.94 -10.02
CA VAL A 61 11.59 14.68 -9.69
C VAL A 61 11.82 16.16 -9.94
N ASP A 62 11.01 16.74 -10.83
CA ASP A 62 10.93 18.20 -10.98
C ASP A 62 10.14 18.76 -9.78
N PRO A 63 10.75 19.56 -8.90
CA PRO A 63 10.02 20.12 -7.77
C PRO A 63 8.81 20.99 -8.14
N ALA A 64 8.85 21.63 -9.30
CA ALA A 64 7.73 22.43 -9.80
C ALA A 64 6.58 21.57 -10.35
N ASN A 65 6.90 20.36 -10.84
CA ASN A 65 5.93 19.42 -11.42
C ASN A 65 6.22 17.99 -10.94
N PRO A 66 6.08 17.67 -9.66
CA PRO A 66 6.49 16.38 -9.09
C PRO A 66 5.69 15.19 -9.62
N TYR A 67 4.54 15.44 -10.20
CA TYR A 67 3.63 14.42 -10.72
C TYR A 67 3.87 14.01 -12.17
N LEU A 68 4.81 14.65 -12.88
CA LEU A 68 5.10 14.29 -14.27
C LEU A 68 5.40 12.79 -14.41
N PRO A 69 4.93 12.14 -15.49
CA PRO A 69 5.19 10.72 -15.72
C PRO A 69 6.68 10.46 -15.90
N ARG A 70 7.16 9.38 -15.32
CA ARG A 70 8.55 8.90 -15.39
C ARG A 70 8.58 7.48 -15.93
N LYS A 71 9.68 7.14 -16.60
CA LYS A 71 9.87 5.80 -17.17
C LYS A 71 10.06 4.77 -16.07
N ALA A 72 9.40 3.63 -16.22
CA ALA A 72 9.69 2.44 -15.45
C ALA A 72 11.10 1.91 -15.75
N HIS A 73 11.65 1.10 -14.88
CA HIS A 73 13.00 0.54 -15.02
C HIS A 73 13.05 -0.59 -16.06
N PHE A 74 11.91 -1.26 -16.27
CA PHE A 74 11.70 -2.34 -17.24
C PHE A 74 10.21 -2.40 -17.65
N PRO A 75 9.79 -3.33 -18.55
CA PRO A 75 8.39 -3.43 -18.95
C PRO A 75 7.44 -3.50 -17.76
N MET A 76 6.36 -2.73 -17.82
CA MET A 76 5.41 -2.50 -16.73
C MET A 76 4.06 -3.14 -17.08
N PRO A 77 3.76 -4.38 -16.66
CA PRO A 77 2.44 -4.98 -16.83
C PRO A 77 1.36 -4.19 -16.10
N ALA A 78 1.61 -3.82 -14.84
CA ALA A 78 0.68 -3.07 -14.00
C ALA A 78 0.90 -1.55 -14.16
N ARG A 79 0.01 -0.92 -14.90
CA ARG A 79 -0.01 0.56 -15.03
C ARG A 79 -0.65 1.22 -13.83
N GLN A 80 -1.59 0.53 -13.19
CA GLN A 80 -2.35 0.98 -12.03
C GLN A 80 -2.43 -0.12 -10.98
N VAL A 81 -2.60 0.28 -9.73
CA VAL A 81 -2.76 -0.64 -8.61
C VAL A 81 -4.01 -0.28 -7.81
N LEU A 82 -4.84 -1.29 -7.54
CA LEU A 82 -5.93 -1.25 -6.59
C LEU A 82 -5.55 -2.11 -5.38
N VAL A 83 -5.33 -1.51 -4.23
CA VAL A 83 -5.12 -2.22 -2.97
C VAL A 83 -6.43 -2.24 -2.20
N ILE A 84 -6.98 -3.42 -1.95
CA ILE A 84 -8.12 -3.66 -1.08
C ILE A 84 -7.56 -4.16 0.25
N TYR A 85 -7.53 -3.28 1.23
CA TYR A 85 -6.90 -3.54 2.52
C TYR A 85 -7.96 -3.80 3.60
N CYS A 86 -7.85 -4.96 4.25
CA CYS A 86 -8.78 -5.42 5.27
C CYS A 86 -8.08 -5.43 6.64
N PRO A 87 -8.02 -4.29 7.36
CA PRO A 87 -7.36 -4.21 8.65
C PRO A 87 -8.08 -5.03 9.72
N GLY A 88 -7.33 -5.52 10.69
CA GLY A 88 -7.84 -6.32 11.78
C GLY A 88 -7.56 -7.82 11.62
N ALA A 89 -6.71 -8.22 10.68
CA ALA A 89 -6.25 -9.60 10.52
C ALA A 89 -7.37 -10.59 10.14
N VAL A 90 -7.68 -10.65 8.87
CA VAL A 90 -8.65 -11.62 8.32
C VAL A 90 -8.20 -13.05 8.57
N SER A 91 -9.10 -13.89 9.08
CA SER A 91 -8.81 -15.29 9.34
C SER A 91 -8.65 -16.08 8.04
N HIS A 92 -7.41 -16.39 7.68
CA HIS A 92 -7.10 -17.18 6.47
C HIS A 92 -7.71 -18.59 6.54
N VAL A 93 -7.74 -19.22 7.72
CA VAL A 93 -8.30 -20.56 7.91
C VAL A 93 -9.83 -20.59 7.87
N ASP A 94 -10.49 -19.44 7.90
CA ASP A 94 -11.94 -19.31 7.75
C ASP A 94 -12.33 -18.74 6.37
N THR A 95 -11.35 -18.36 5.52
CA THR A 95 -11.60 -17.73 4.20
C THR A 95 -11.01 -18.48 3.02
N PHE A 96 -9.68 -18.53 2.89
CA PHE A 96 -9.00 -19.01 1.67
C PHE A 96 -8.03 -20.18 1.89
N ASP A 97 -7.62 -20.45 3.13
CA ASP A 97 -6.62 -21.48 3.43
C ASP A 97 -7.28 -22.71 4.08
N TYR A 98 -7.78 -23.60 3.24
CA TYR A 98 -8.50 -24.82 3.68
C TYR A 98 -7.57 -25.83 4.33
N LYS A 99 -7.85 -26.19 5.59
CA LYS A 99 -7.08 -27.16 6.40
C LYS A 99 -7.98 -28.31 6.89
N PRO A 100 -7.99 -29.46 6.20
CA PRO A 100 -8.78 -30.63 6.63
C PRO A 100 -8.48 -31.10 8.06
N ALA A 101 -7.24 -30.92 8.53
CA ALA A 101 -6.83 -31.28 9.89
C ALA A 101 -7.64 -30.53 10.97
N LEU A 102 -8.04 -29.30 10.71
CA LEU A 102 -8.86 -28.51 11.65
C LEU A 102 -10.23 -29.15 11.88
N ASN A 103 -10.86 -29.71 10.84
CA ASN A 103 -12.12 -30.44 10.98
C ASN A 103 -11.94 -31.73 11.77
N LYS A 104 -10.86 -32.50 11.46
CA LYS A 104 -10.56 -33.79 12.07
C LYS A 104 -10.19 -33.69 13.57
N LEU A 105 -9.52 -32.60 13.93
CA LEU A 105 -8.96 -32.42 15.26
C LEU A 105 -9.72 -31.36 16.09
N HIS A 106 -10.86 -30.90 15.60
CA HIS A 106 -11.70 -29.92 16.31
C HIS A 106 -11.98 -30.33 17.76
N GLY A 107 -11.81 -29.40 18.68
CA GLY A 107 -12.02 -29.62 20.12
C GLY A 107 -10.82 -30.27 20.84
N LYS A 108 -9.78 -30.71 20.12
CA LYS A 108 -8.58 -31.26 20.74
C LYS A 108 -7.56 -30.17 21.06
N LYS A 109 -6.70 -30.42 22.06
CA LYS A 109 -5.56 -29.53 22.30
C LYS A 109 -4.57 -29.58 21.15
N PRO A 110 -4.02 -28.43 20.74
CA PRO A 110 -3.00 -28.40 19.69
C PRO A 110 -1.70 -29.05 20.19
N PRO A 111 -1.05 -29.90 19.36
CA PRO A 111 0.24 -30.48 19.72
C PRO A 111 1.35 -29.40 19.60
N SER A 112 2.23 -29.35 20.61
CA SER A 112 3.49 -28.55 20.57
C SER A 112 3.34 -27.04 20.33
N ILE A 113 2.23 -26.44 20.76
CA ILE A 113 1.99 -25.00 20.62
C ILE A 113 2.17 -24.30 21.97
N PRO A 114 2.68 -23.05 22.01
CA PRO A 114 2.79 -22.28 23.23
C PRO A 114 1.46 -22.21 23.99
N ALA A 115 1.49 -22.33 25.30
CA ALA A 115 0.30 -22.23 26.14
C ALA A 115 -0.35 -20.83 26.10
N VAL A 116 0.41 -19.82 25.73
CA VAL A 116 -0.02 -18.42 25.58
C VAL A 116 0.41 -17.94 24.21
N THR A 117 -0.50 -17.31 23.49
CA THR A 117 -0.28 -16.58 22.23
C THR A 117 -0.20 -15.09 22.50
N PHE A 118 -0.56 -14.23 21.53
CA PHE A 118 -0.36 -12.79 21.67
C PHE A 118 -1.23 -12.18 22.80
N GLU A 119 -2.53 -12.49 22.82
CA GLU A 119 -3.46 -11.85 23.77
C GLU A 119 -4.00 -12.79 24.87
N GLY A 120 -3.63 -14.04 24.86
CA GLY A 120 -4.14 -14.93 25.90
C GLY A 120 -3.78 -16.40 25.76
N PRO A 121 -4.32 -17.22 26.68
CA PRO A 121 -4.07 -18.65 26.68
C PRO A 121 -4.60 -19.31 25.40
N THR A 122 -3.84 -20.25 24.88
CA THR A 122 -4.20 -21.08 23.74
C THR A 122 -5.33 -22.03 24.11
N GLY A 123 -6.43 -21.96 23.38
CA GLY A 123 -7.55 -22.90 23.50
C GLY A 123 -7.39 -24.12 22.60
N ASN A 124 -8.51 -24.76 22.29
CA ASN A 124 -8.53 -25.97 21.48
C ASN A 124 -8.52 -25.62 19.97
N ILE A 125 -8.05 -26.56 19.16
CA ILE A 125 -8.16 -26.50 17.69
C ILE A 125 -9.62 -26.28 17.32
N SER A 126 -9.84 -25.31 16.43
CA SER A 126 -11.16 -24.99 15.91
C SER A 126 -11.25 -25.27 14.42
N ARG A 127 -12.24 -26.05 14.05
CA ARG A 127 -12.64 -26.14 12.65
C ARG A 127 -12.98 -24.73 12.12
N PRO A 128 -12.94 -24.51 10.78
CA PRO A 128 -13.50 -23.31 10.17
C PRO A 128 -14.98 -23.13 10.55
N PHE A 129 -15.40 -21.88 10.73
CA PHE A 129 -16.79 -21.56 11.07
C PHE A 129 -17.75 -21.72 9.87
N TRP A 130 -17.20 -21.65 8.66
CA TRP A 130 -17.94 -21.84 7.40
C TRP A 130 -17.42 -23.03 6.63
N LYS A 131 -18.27 -23.59 5.78
CA LYS A 131 -17.89 -24.70 4.90
C LYS A 131 -17.00 -24.20 3.77
N PHE A 132 -15.97 -24.96 3.47
CA PHE A 132 -15.17 -24.77 2.26
C PHE A 132 -15.72 -25.63 1.13
N ARG A 133 -15.73 -25.08 -0.09
CA ARG A 133 -16.14 -25.77 -1.30
C ARG A 133 -15.15 -25.50 -2.43
N PRO A 134 -15.00 -26.46 -3.37
CA PRO A 134 -14.29 -26.17 -4.60
C PRO A 134 -15.04 -25.10 -5.40
N ARG A 135 -14.33 -24.11 -5.88
CA ARG A 135 -14.86 -22.96 -6.62
C ARG A 135 -14.11 -22.78 -7.93
N GLY A 136 -14.80 -22.15 -8.90
CA GLY A 136 -14.27 -21.91 -10.23
C GLY A 136 -13.93 -23.18 -11.01
N GLN A 137 -13.27 -23.01 -12.14
CA GLN A 137 -12.76 -24.13 -12.96
C GLN A 137 -11.50 -24.74 -12.35
N THR A 138 -10.72 -23.96 -11.61
CA THR A 138 -9.51 -24.40 -10.91
C THR A 138 -9.81 -25.29 -9.69
N GLY A 139 -11.06 -25.34 -9.22
CA GLY A 139 -11.46 -26.15 -8.07
C GLY A 139 -10.86 -25.68 -6.75
N LYS A 140 -10.45 -24.41 -6.63
CA LYS A 140 -9.86 -23.85 -5.40
C LYS A 140 -10.85 -23.88 -4.25
N MET A 141 -10.37 -24.33 -3.10
CA MET A 141 -11.19 -24.41 -1.90
C MET A 141 -11.34 -23.01 -1.29
N VAL A 142 -12.55 -22.46 -1.34
CA VAL A 142 -12.90 -21.17 -0.74
C VAL A 142 -14.11 -21.34 0.19
N SER A 143 -14.09 -20.60 1.27
CA SER A 143 -15.14 -20.60 2.28
C SER A 143 -16.46 -20.02 1.76
N ASP A 144 -17.58 -20.57 2.22
CA ASP A 144 -18.93 -20.04 1.97
C ASP A 144 -19.15 -18.66 2.62
N LEU A 145 -18.20 -18.14 3.39
CA LEU A 145 -18.20 -16.79 3.95
C LEU A 145 -18.13 -15.71 2.86
N LEU A 146 -17.38 -15.97 1.78
CA LEU A 146 -17.06 -15.01 0.71
C LEU A 146 -17.51 -15.55 -0.66
N PRO A 147 -18.82 -15.74 -0.88
CA PRO A 147 -19.34 -16.34 -2.11
C PRO A 147 -19.07 -15.50 -3.36
N GLY A 148 -19.12 -14.16 -3.26
CA GLY A 148 -18.86 -13.28 -4.39
C GLY A 148 -17.41 -13.33 -4.85
N LEU A 149 -16.44 -13.25 -3.94
CA LEU A 149 -15.03 -13.43 -4.26
C LEU A 149 -14.73 -14.86 -4.73
N ALA A 150 -15.40 -15.86 -4.19
CA ALA A 150 -15.26 -17.25 -4.63
C ALA A 150 -15.63 -17.45 -6.10
N ASP A 151 -16.56 -16.69 -6.64
CA ASP A 151 -16.94 -16.74 -8.06
C ASP A 151 -15.89 -16.13 -8.99
N GLN A 152 -14.93 -15.38 -8.46
CA GLN A 152 -13.81 -14.78 -9.20
C GLN A 152 -12.49 -15.52 -9.01
N VAL A 153 -12.48 -16.65 -8.31
CA VAL A 153 -11.27 -17.35 -7.85
C VAL A 153 -10.31 -17.76 -8.96
N ASP A 154 -10.81 -18.00 -10.17
CA ASP A 154 -10.00 -18.37 -11.33
C ASP A 154 -9.11 -17.22 -11.84
N ASP A 155 -9.38 -15.98 -11.45
CA ASP A 155 -8.54 -14.82 -11.75
C ASP A 155 -7.50 -14.52 -10.65
N PHE A 156 -7.56 -15.22 -9.50
CA PHE A 156 -6.73 -14.92 -8.34
C PHE A 156 -5.44 -15.75 -8.33
N CYS A 157 -4.38 -15.11 -7.84
CA CYS A 157 -3.13 -15.71 -7.45
C CYS A 157 -2.98 -15.58 -5.94
N PHE A 158 -3.13 -16.69 -5.21
CA PHE A 158 -3.04 -16.70 -3.76
C PHE A 158 -1.60 -16.84 -3.27
N PHE A 159 -1.28 -16.13 -2.19
CA PHE A 159 -0.10 -16.31 -1.37
C PHE A 159 -0.56 -16.86 -0.03
N HIS A 160 -0.35 -18.17 0.24
CA HIS A 160 -0.84 -18.82 1.46
C HIS A 160 0.19 -18.88 2.59
N ALA A 161 1.45 -18.55 2.30
CA ALA A 161 2.56 -18.62 3.25
C ALA A 161 3.18 -17.25 3.54
N LEU A 162 2.37 -16.18 3.53
CA LEU A 162 2.81 -14.87 3.97
C LEU A 162 3.09 -14.87 5.48
N THR A 163 4.14 -14.15 5.86
CA THR A 163 4.54 -13.99 7.27
C THR A 163 4.88 -12.54 7.57
N THR A 164 4.64 -12.13 8.81
CA THR A 164 4.99 -10.79 9.29
C THR A 164 5.87 -10.88 10.54
N GLU A 165 6.54 -9.79 10.89
CA GLU A 165 7.46 -9.70 12.03
C GLU A 165 6.75 -9.29 13.34
N THR A 166 5.46 -8.96 13.26
CA THR A 166 4.69 -8.46 14.39
C THR A 166 3.29 -9.07 14.44
N SER A 167 2.74 -9.14 15.64
CA SER A 167 1.35 -9.52 15.91
C SER A 167 0.51 -8.35 16.44
N ALA A 168 1.03 -7.13 16.40
CA ALA A 168 0.29 -5.93 16.81
C ALA A 168 -0.21 -5.16 15.58
N HIS A 169 -1.50 -4.81 15.55
CA HIS A 169 -2.15 -4.20 14.37
C HIS A 169 -1.46 -2.93 13.87
N PRO A 170 -1.13 -1.90 14.68
CA PRO A 170 -0.50 -0.69 14.13
C PRO A 170 0.84 -0.99 13.46
N GLN A 171 1.67 -1.83 14.08
CA GLN A 171 2.95 -2.24 13.54
C GLN A 171 2.79 -3.13 12.29
N GLY A 172 1.78 -4.01 12.27
CA GLY A 172 1.48 -4.88 11.13
C GLY A 172 0.96 -4.09 9.94
N GLU A 173 0.02 -3.15 10.17
CA GLU A 173 -0.46 -2.25 9.14
C GLU A 173 0.68 -1.40 8.54
N ASN A 174 1.52 -0.79 9.40
CA ASN A 174 2.70 -0.07 8.95
C ASN A 174 3.62 -0.98 8.13
N PHE A 175 3.93 -2.18 8.64
CA PHE A 175 4.85 -3.10 7.97
C PHE A 175 4.32 -3.53 6.59
N MET A 176 3.04 -3.88 6.49
CA MET A 176 2.43 -4.27 5.22
C MET A 176 2.45 -3.14 4.18
N ASN A 177 2.14 -1.92 4.61
CA ASN A 177 2.04 -0.77 3.72
C ASN A 177 3.37 -0.06 3.44
N THR A 178 4.35 -0.11 4.35
CA THR A 178 5.59 0.69 4.26
C THR A 178 6.87 -0.14 4.25
N GLY A 179 6.80 -1.46 4.54
CA GLY A 179 7.97 -2.32 4.74
C GLY A 179 8.68 -2.10 6.09
N PHE A 180 8.08 -1.33 7.02
CA PHE A 180 8.65 -1.04 8.34
C PHE A 180 7.54 -1.07 9.40
N THR A 181 7.85 -1.63 10.56
CA THR A 181 6.90 -1.66 11.70
C THR A 181 6.73 -0.31 12.38
N MET A 182 7.68 0.60 12.17
CA MET A 182 7.70 1.96 12.73
C MET A 182 7.02 2.94 11.79
N GLU A 183 6.52 4.03 12.36
CA GLU A 183 5.98 5.18 11.63
C GLU A 183 7.08 6.01 10.95
N GLY A 184 6.68 6.90 10.02
CA GLY A 184 7.58 7.84 9.34
C GLY A 184 8.23 7.29 8.07
N PHE A 185 7.86 6.08 7.62
CA PHE A 185 8.30 5.50 6.36
C PHE A 185 7.24 5.68 5.27
N PRO A 186 7.66 5.88 4.00
CA PRO A 186 6.72 6.04 2.89
C PRO A 186 5.96 4.75 2.61
N SER A 187 4.66 4.88 2.35
CA SER A 187 3.83 3.77 1.91
C SER A 187 4.18 3.30 0.50
N PHE A 188 3.77 2.07 0.15
CA PHE A 188 3.88 1.50 -1.20
C PHE A 188 3.36 2.46 -2.28
N GLY A 189 2.17 3.05 -2.07
CA GLY A 189 1.60 4.01 -3.02
C GLY A 189 2.44 5.27 -3.19
N SER A 190 3.06 5.76 -2.11
CA SER A 190 4.00 6.89 -2.16
C SER A 190 5.27 6.53 -2.93
N TRP A 191 5.83 5.35 -2.74
CA TRP A 191 6.98 4.87 -3.52
C TRP A 191 6.65 4.70 -5.01
N ALA A 192 5.49 4.11 -5.33
CA ALA A 192 5.04 3.91 -6.70
C ALA A 192 4.86 5.25 -7.44
N THR A 193 4.25 6.22 -6.78
CA THR A 193 4.02 7.55 -7.37
C THR A 193 5.29 8.40 -7.42
N TYR A 194 6.18 8.27 -6.43
CA TYR A 194 7.52 8.86 -6.49
C TYR A 194 8.33 8.32 -7.66
N ALA A 195 8.25 7.01 -7.92
CA ALA A 195 8.98 6.39 -9.02
C ALA A 195 8.42 6.75 -10.40
N LEU A 196 7.11 6.69 -10.57
CA LEU A 196 6.46 6.70 -11.88
C LEU A 196 5.68 7.99 -12.21
N GLY A 197 5.32 8.80 -11.19
CA GLY A 197 4.40 9.92 -11.39
C GLY A 197 3.01 9.47 -11.86
N THR A 198 2.31 10.35 -12.57
CA THR A 198 1.02 10.06 -13.18
C THR A 198 0.90 10.68 -14.57
N GLU A 199 0.18 10.03 -15.46
CA GLU A 199 -0.12 10.56 -16.79
C GLU A 199 -1.28 11.58 -16.75
N ARG A 200 -2.09 11.53 -15.69
CA ARG A 200 -3.22 12.42 -15.46
C ARG A 200 -2.92 13.33 -14.27
N GLN A 201 -2.94 14.63 -14.51
CA GLN A 201 -2.56 15.63 -13.50
C GLN A 201 -3.75 16.36 -12.86
N GLU A 202 -4.96 16.03 -13.28
CA GLU A 202 -6.21 16.60 -12.76
C GLU A 202 -6.67 15.94 -11.48
N LEU A 203 -6.17 14.73 -11.20
CA LEU A 203 -6.44 13.95 -9.99
C LEU A 203 -5.14 13.59 -9.28
N PRO A 204 -5.19 13.28 -7.97
CA PRO A 204 -4.03 12.77 -7.26
C PRO A 204 -3.52 11.48 -7.89
N ALA A 205 -2.20 11.30 -7.93
CA ALA A 205 -1.60 10.05 -8.40
C ALA A 205 -1.85 8.86 -7.46
N PHE A 206 -2.08 9.16 -6.18
CA PHE A 206 -2.40 8.20 -5.12
C PHE A 206 -3.61 8.66 -4.32
N VAL A 207 -4.64 7.83 -4.27
CA VAL A 207 -5.88 8.07 -3.51
C VAL A 207 -6.08 6.94 -2.50
N ALA A 208 -6.34 7.31 -1.24
CA ALA A 208 -6.78 6.41 -0.20
C ALA A 208 -8.27 6.61 0.05
N ILE A 209 -9.07 5.57 -0.12
CA ILE A 209 -10.52 5.57 0.16
C ILE A 209 -10.71 4.85 1.48
N ASN A 210 -10.94 5.62 2.54
CA ASN A 210 -11.12 5.06 3.86
C ASN A 210 -12.48 4.41 4.05
N ASP A 211 -12.54 3.48 5.00
CA ASP A 211 -13.79 2.83 5.40
C ASP A 211 -14.82 3.90 5.83
N PRO A 212 -16.12 3.71 5.55
CA PRO A 212 -17.16 4.65 6.00
C PRO A 212 -17.15 4.92 7.50
N ARG A 213 -16.66 3.99 8.30
CA ARG A 213 -16.55 4.11 9.77
C ARG A 213 -15.33 4.90 10.24
N GLY A 214 -14.35 5.18 9.37
CA GLY A 214 -13.15 5.97 9.68
C GLY A 214 -11.83 5.35 9.21
N LEU A 215 -10.74 5.87 9.75
CA LEU A 215 -9.38 5.42 9.43
C LEU A 215 -9.07 4.08 10.11
N ALA A 216 -8.24 3.25 9.48
CA ALA A 216 -7.60 2.10 10.10
C ALA A 216 -6.67 2.53 11.24
N ARG A 217 -6.21 1.60 12.09
CA ARG A 217 -5.50 1.88 13.35
C ARG A 217 -4.22 2.70 13.17
N SER A 218 -3.43 2.45 12.14
CA SER A 218 -2.25 3.28 11.81
C SER A 218 -2.60 4.61 11.13
N GLY A 219 -3.88 4.89 10.93
CA GLY A 219 -4.34 6.16 10.40
C GLY A 219 -3.72 6.51 9.06
N LYS A 220 -3.26 7.75 8.94
CA LYS A 220 -2.65 8.26 7.70
C LYS A 220 -1.27 7.67 7.38
N ASN A 221 -0.62 6.96 8.30
CA ASN A 221 0.65 6.28 8.02
C ASN A 221 0.48 5.21 6.93
N ASN A 222 -0.70 4.57 6.84
CA ASN A 222 -1.02 3.57 5.82
C ASN A 222 -0.90 4.09 4.37
N PHE A 223 -1.01 5.40 4.16
CA PHE A 223 -0.89 6.07 2.86
C PHE A 223 -0.02 7.34 2.93
N GLY A 224 0.83 7.42 3.93
CA GLY A 224 1.73 8.53 4.19
C GLY A 224 2.93 8.56 3.26
N ASN A 225 3.45 9.77 3.03
CA ASN A 225 4.67 9.98 2.27
C ASN A 225 5.95 9.72 3.08
N GLY A 226 5.88 9.60 4.42
CA GLY A 226 7.05 9.45 5.28
C GLY A 226 8.10 10.52 4.99
N PHE A 227 9.31 10.10 4.68
CA PHE A 227 10.42 10.99 4.32
C PHE A 227 10.46 11.41 2.83
N LEU A 228 9.57 10.89 1.99
CA LEU A 228 9.43 11.38 0.61
C LEU A 228 8.75 12.76 0.60
N PRO A 229 8.93 13.58 -0.45
CA PRO A 229 8.23 14.86 -0.58
C PRO A 229 6.71 14.70 -0.42
N ALA A 230 6.07 15.68 0.23
CA ALA A 230 4.63 15.67 0.55
C ALA A 230 3.72 15.50 -0.68
N ALA A 231 4.20 15.83 -1.87
CA ALA A 231 3.50 15.61 -3.14
C ALA A 231 3.12 14.14 -3.39
N PHE A 232 3.84 13.19 -2.79
CA PHE A 232 3.61 11.74 -2.99
C PHE A 232 2.73 11.11 -1.91
N GLN A 233 2.20 11.90 -0.97
CA GLN A 233 1.25 11.41 0.01
C GLN A 233 -0.07 11.02 -0.65
N GLY A 234 -0.68 9.94 -0.18
CA GLY A 234 -2.03 9.55 -0.58
C GLY A 234 -3.06 10.61 -0.14
N THR A 235 -3.94 10.96 -1.07
CA THR A 235 -5.05 11.88 -0.79
C THR A 235 -6.23 11.10 -0.25
N ASP A 236 -6.75 11.54 0.88
CA ASP A 236 -7.88 10.92 1.58
C ASP A 236 -9.20 11.26 0.88
N PHE A 237 -9.89 10.21 0.39
CA PHE A 237 -11.21 10.29 -0.21
C PHE A 237 -12.20 9.41 0.55
N ASN A 238 -13.47 9.80 0.50
CA ASN A 238 -14.59 8.97 0.95
C ASN A 238 -15.82 9.37 0.13
N SER A 239 -16.60 8.39 -0.34
CA SER A 239 -17.79 8.65 -1.16
C SER A 239 -18.87 9.49 -0.45
N SER A 240 -18.90 9.44 0.90
CA SER A 240 -19.83 10.21 1.73
C SER A 240 -19.27 11.58 2.14
N ASN A 241 -17.95 11.74 2.14
CA ASN A 241 -17.28 12.97 2.54
C ASN A 241 -16.18 13.31 1.52
N PRO A 242 -16.47 14.18 0.53
CA PRO A 242 -15.44 14.63 -0.41
C PRO A 242 -14.30 15.35 0.33
N PRO A 243 -13.09 15.38 -0.24
CA PRO A 243 -11.99 16.13 0.33
C PRO A 243 -12.41 17.57 0.67
N ASN A 244 -11.98 18.05 1.84
CA ASN A 244 -12.33 19.39 2.30
C ASN A 244 -11.85 20.48 1.34
N ASN A 245 -12.60 21.58 1.26
CA ASN A 245 -12.24 22.78 0.49
C ASN A 245 -12.20 22.61 -1.04
N LEU A 246 -12.82 21.57 -1.60
CA LEU A 246 -12.97 21.44 -3.06
C LEU A 246 -14.05 22.34 -3.62
N GLN A 247 -15.05 22.70 -2.82
CA GLN A 247 -16.11 23.59 -3.26
C GLN A 247 -15.65 25.05 -3.17
N ARG A 248 -15.77 25.75 -4.31
CA ARG A 248 -15.55 27.20 -4.32
C ARG A 248 -16.51 27.88 -3.34
N PRO A 249 -16.03 28.85 -2.53
CA PRO A 249 -16.92 29.66 -1.69
C PRO A 249 -18.05 30.31 -2.51
N LYS A 250 -19.27 30.26 -2.04
CA LYS A 250 -20.46 30.76 -2.77
C LYS A 250 -20.40 32.25 -3.11
N ASN A 251 -19.62 33.02 -2.34
CA ASN A 251 -19.42 34.46 -2.53
C ASN A 251 -18.27 34.79 -3.50
N LEU A 252 -17.58 33.80 -4.06
CA LEU A 252 -16.48 34.01 -5.00
C LEU A 252 -16.92 33.65 -6.43
N SER A 253 -16.78 34.57 -7.38
CA SER A 253 -17.07 34.27 -8.78
C SER A 253 -16.02 33.32 -9.38
N PRO A 254 -16.34 32.56 -10.46
CA PRO A 254 -15.36 31.73 -11.14
C PRO A 254 -14.12 32.49 -11.64
N GLU A 255 -14.30 33.74 -12.06
CA GLU A 255 -13.24 34.64 -12.56
C GLU A 255 -12.34 35.08 -11.43
N ALA A 256 -12.92 35.48 -10.29
CA ALA A 256 -12.19 35.90 -9.10
C ALA A 256 -11.40 34.74 -8.49
N ASP A 257 -11.98 33.54 -8.51
CA ASP A 257 -11.31 32.31 -8.04
C ASP A 257 -10.09 31.98 -8.91
N ARG A 258 -10.25 31.97 -10.25
CA ARG A 258 -9.12 31.80 -11.18
C ARG A 258 -8.05 32.84 -10.99
N GLY A 259 -8.44 34.12 -10.82
CA GLY A 259 -7.51 35.22 -10.54
C GLY A 259 -6.72 35.01 -9.26
N THR A 260 -7.38 34.49 -8.20
CA THR A 260 -6.74 34.18 -6.93
C THR A 260 -5.73 33.04 -7.07
N VAL A 261 -6.09 31.96 -7.74
CA VAL A 261 -5.18 30.82 -8.00
C VAL A 261 -3.95 31.29 -8.80
N GLU A 262 -4.15 32.11 -9.84
CA GLU A 262 -3.03 32.63 -10.65
C GLU A 262 -2.11 33.57 -9.86
N LEU A 263 -2.67 34.39 -9.00
CA LEU A 263 -1.89 35.25 -8.09
C LEU A 263 -1.05 34.41 -7.12
N LEU A 264 -1.67 33.37 -6.52
CA LEU A 264 -0.97 32.45 -5.61
C LEU A 264 0.18 31.74 -6.32
N LYS A 265 -0.01 31.25 -7.56
CA LYS A 265 1.06 30.65 -8.37
C LYS A 265 2.25 31.58 -8.54
N ARG A 266 2.00 32.85 -8.87
CA ARG A 266 3.07 33.86 -9.03
C ARG A 266 3.80 34.15 -7.72
N LEU A 267 3.06 34.25 -6.61
CA LEU A 267 3.66 34.44 -5.29
C LEU A 267 4.50 33.25 -4.87
N ASN A 268 4.00 32.04 -5.09
CA ASN A 268 4.69 30.79 -4.81
C ASN A 268 5.97 30.64 -5.65
N ALA A 269 5.92 30.96 -6.95
CA ALA A 269 7.11 30.93 -7.82
C ALA A 269 8.21 31.86 -7.29
N ARG A 270 7.84 33.11 -6.92
CA ARG A 270 8.80 34.07 -6.29
C ARG A 270 9.33 33.60 -4.95
N HIS A 271 8.54 32.83 -4.21
CA HIS A 271 8.97 32.27 -2.93
C HIS A 271 10.00 31.16 -3.17
N LEU A 272 9.75 30.25 -4.10
CA LEU A 272 10.69 29.20 -4.50
C LEU A 272 12.03 29.74 -4.99
N GLU A 273 12.03 30.85 -5.77
CA GLU A 273 13.25 31.52 -6.21
C GLU A 273 14.13 31.98 -5.04
N LYS A 274 13.52 32.37 -3.90
CA LYS A 274 14.25 32.80 -2.71
C LYS A 274 14.82 31.63 -1.89
N TYR A 275 14.25 30.44 -2.03
CA TYR A 275 14.63 29.24 -1.30
C TYR A 275 14.91 28.07 -2.26
N PRO A 276 15.95 28.20 -3.13
CA PRO A 276 16.26 27.18 -4.11
C PRO A 276 16.68 25.88 -3.43
N GLY A 277 16.04 24.76 -3.83
CA GLY A 277 16.33 23.44 -3.28
C GLY A 277 15.53 23.04 -2.04
N ASP A 278 14.59 23.87 -1.58
CA ASP A 278 13.64 23.49 -0.54
C ASP A 278 12.55 22.59 -1.12
N ALA A 279 12.76 21.28 -1.00
CA ALA A 279 11.85 20.26 -1.54
C ALA A 279 10.50 20.23 -0.79
N ASP A 280 10.48 20.60 0.50
CA ASP A 280 9.23 20.63 1.30
C ASP A 280 8.35 21.78 0.87
N LEU A 281 8.93 22.96 0.64
CA LEU A 281 8.22 24.12 0.12
C LEU A 281 7.65 23.82 -1.28
N ALA A 282 8.47 23.26 -2.17
CA ALA A 282 8.04 22.88 -3.51
C ALA A 282 6.90 21.84 -3.49
N GLY A 283 7.02 20.81 -2.63
CA GLY A 283 5.99 19.80 -2.44
C GLY A 283 4.66 20.37 -1.93
N ARG A 284 4.71 21.32 -1.00
CA ARG A 284 3.50 22.02 -0.50
C ARG A 284 2.83 22.84 -1.61
N ILE A 285 3.60 23.58 -2.38
CA ILE A 285 3.07 24.37 -3.51
C ILE A 285 2.40 23.46 -4.52
N ALA A 286 3.06 22.38 -4.93
CA ALA A 286 2.50 21.39 -5.85
C ALA A 286 1.19 20.77 -5.32
N SER A 287 1.09 20.52 -4.01
CA SER A 287 -0.14 20.02 -3.37
C SER A 287 -1.29 21.03 -3.44
N TYR A 288 -1.03 22.33 -3.23
CA TYR A 288 -2.05 23.38 -3.38
C TYR A 288 -2.51 23.52 -4.85
N GLU A 289 -1.58 23.45 -5.80
CA GLU A 289 -1.92 23.50 -7.22
C GLU A 289 -2.75 22.29 -7.68
N LEU A 290 -2.41 21.09 -7.15
CA LEU A 290 -3.22 19.90 -7.37
C LEU A 290 -4.63 20.09 -6.79
N ALA A 291 -4.76 20.60 -5.57
CA ALA A 291 -6.05 20.87 -4.95
C ALA A 291 -6.91 21.83 -5.80
N GLY A 292 -6.31 22.84 -6.43
CA GLY A 292 -6.99 23.72 -7.37
C GLY A 292 -7.51 23.00 -8.63
N ARG A 293 -6.73 22.06 -9.20
CA ARG A 293 -7.17 21.22 -10.32
C ARG A 293 -8.28 20.25 -9.93
N MET A 294 -8.22 19.70 -8.72
CA MET A 294 -9.19 18.76 -8.17
C MET A 294 -10.59 19.38 -8.01
N GLN A 295 -10.72 20.69 -7.84
CA GLN A 295 -12.02 21.37 -7.67
C GLN A 295 -13.00 21.08 -8.85
N THR A 296 -12.49 20.82 -10.01
CA THR A 296 -13.30 20.48 -11.19
C THR A 296 -13.49 18.98 -11.36
N SER A 297 -12.42 18.19 -11.18
CA SER A 297 -12.39 16.77 -11.55
C SER A 297 -12.95 15.85 -10.45
N VAL A 298 -12.80 16.21 -9.18
CA VAL A 298 -13.27 15.37 -8.06
C VAL A 298 -14.79 15.32 -7.98
N PRO A 299 -15.55 16.43 -8.08
CA PRO A 299 -17.01 16.37 -8.09
C PRO A 299 -17.58 15.43 -9.15
N GLU A 300 -16.99 15.44 -10.37
CA GLU A 300 -17.41 14.55 -11.46
C GLU A 300 -17.19 13.08 -11.12
N VAL A 301 -16.05 12.74 -10.50
CA VAL A 301 -15.74 11.35 -10.14
C VAL A 301 -16.61 10.87 -8.98
N MET A 302 -16.96 11.76 -8.05
CA MET A 302 -17.75 11.44 -6.85
C MET A 302 -19.25 11.42 -7.09
N ASP A 303 -19.73 12.06 -8.16
CA ASP A 303 -21.16 12.06 -8.49
C ASP A 303 -21.59 10.70 -9.06
N LEU A 304 -22.20 9.87 -8.22
CA LEU A 304 -22.70 8.55 -8.60
C LEU A 304 -24.13 8.58 -9.16
N ALA A 305 -24.76 9.75 -9.30
CA ALA A 305 -26.12 9.88 -9.81
C ALA A 305 -26.26 9.40 -11.27
N GLY A 306 -25.15 9.39 -12.02
CA GLY A 306 -25.11 8.90 -13.40
C GLY A 306 -24.86 7.39 -13.54
N GLU A 307 -24.67 6.64 -12.45
CA GLU A 307 -24.46 5.19 -12.53
C GLU A 307 -25.78 4.47 -12.87
N PRO A 308 -25.75 3.50 -13.83
CA PRO A 308 -26.92 2.70 -14.12
C PRO A 308 -27.40 1.92 -12.90
N GLU A 309 -28.73 1.82 -12.73
CA GLU A 309 -29.33 1.07 -11.59
C GLU A 309 -28.78 -0.36 -11.50
N LYS A 310 -28.59 -1.03 -12.64
CA LYS A 310 -28.00 -2.36 -12.70
C LYS A 310 -26.60 -2.42 -12.06
N VAL A 311 -25.78 -1.39 -12.25
CA VAL A 311 -24.44 -1.31 -11.63
C VAL A 311 -24.58 -1.12 -10.13
N LEU A 312 -25.49 -0.25 -9.68
CA LEU A 312 -25.74 -0.06 -8.25
C LEU A 312 -26.22 -1.35 -7.57
N GLU A 313 -27.05 -2.15 -8.25
CA GLU A 313 -27.52 -3.47 -7.79
C GLU A 313 -26.37 -4.48 -7.75
N GLU A 314 -25.56 -4.58 -8.82
CA GLU A 314 -24.39 -5.49 -8.89
C GLU A 314 -23.42 -5.23 -7.74
N TYR A 315 -23.12 -3.96 -7.44
CA TYR A 315 -22.27 -3.59 -6.33
C TYR A 315 -22.95 -3.72 -4.95
N GLY A 316 -24.26 -3.92 -4.90
CA GLY A 316 -25.00 -4.04 -3.65
C GLY A 316 -25.17 -2.71 -2.91
N VAL A 317 -25.31 -1.60 -3.64
CA VAL A 317 -25.57 -0.26 -3.06
C VAL A 317 -26.88 -0.24 -2.31
N SER A 318 -27.88 -1.01 -2.78
CA SER A 318 -29.19 -1.17 -2.16
C SER A 318 -29.38 -2.63 -1.70
N GLY A 319 -30.24 -2.86 -0.73
CA GLY A 319 -30.68 -4.21 -0.36
C GLY A 319 -29.82 -4.96 0.66
N GLY A 320 -28.90 -4.32 1.37
CA GLY A 320 -28.13 -4.89 2.47
C GLY A 320 -28.03 -3.96 3.66
N SER A 321 -26.99 -4.12 4.48
CA SER A 321 -26.71 -3.17 5.53
C SER A 321 -26.38 -1.79 4.96
N LYS A 322 -26.62 -0.73 5.74
CA LYS A 322 -26.23 0.62 5.36
C LYS A 322 -24.73 0.70 5.06
N LEU A 323 -23.90 0.02 5.88
CA LEU A 323 -22.44 -0.02 5.71
C LEU A 323 -22.03 -0.70 4.40
N ARG A 324 -22.72 -1.78 3.98
CA ARG A 324 -22.47 -2.37 2.67
C ARG A 324 -22.73 -1.37 1.56
N GLY A 325 -23.87 -0.67 1.60
CA GLY A 325 -24.20 0.35 0.60
C GLY A 325 -23.17 1.49 0.54
N GLU A 326 -22.65 1.93 1.67
CA GLU A 326 -21.59 2.95 1.76
C GLU A 326 -20.27 2.42 1.22
N TYR A 327 -19.87 1.19 1.58
CA TYR A 327 -18.66 0.56 1.05
C TYR A 327 -18.78 0.26 -0.46
N ALA A 328 -19.97 -0.12 -0.93
CA ALA A 328 -20.24 -0.30 -2.36
C ALA A 328 -20.02 0.99 -3.16
N ARG A 329 -20.44 2.13 -2.63
CA ARG A 329 -20.14 3.44 -3.24
C ARG A 329 -18.64 3.74 -3.27
N ASN A 330 -17.90 3.37 -2.22
CA ASN A 330 -16.44 3.48 -2.21
C ASN A 330 -15.80 2.57 -3.27
N CYS A 331 -16.34 1.36 -3.52
CA CYS A 331 -15.90 0.48 -4.59
C CYS A 331 -16.13 1.09 -5.98
N ILE A 332 -17.33 1.68 -6.22
CA ILE A 332 -17.62 2.39 -7.48
C ILE A 332 -16.70 3.59 -7.65
N LEU A 333 -16.44 4.36 -6.58
CA LEU A 333 -15.49 5.47 -6.61
C LEU A 333 -14.07 4.99 -6.97
N ALA A 334 -13.61 3.86 -6.41
CA ALA A 334 -12.33 3.26 -6.74
C ALA A 334 -12.24 2.91 -8.24
N ARG A 335 -13.26 2.28 -8.82
CA ARG A 335 -13.34 2.01 -10.26
C ARG A 335 -13.20 3.30 -11.08
N ARG A 336 -13.98 4.33 -10.76
CA ARG A 336 -13.98 5.61 -11.49
C ARG A 336 -12.63 6.34 -11.43
N LEU A 337 -11.96 6.28 -10.28
CA LEU A 337 -10.61 6.83 -10.14
C LEU A 337 -9.61 6.09 -11.03
N LEU A 338 -9.69 4.77 -11.12
CA LEU A 338 -8.88 3.96 -12.02
C LEU A 338 -9.20 4.28 -13.49
N GLU A 339 -10.47 4.42 -13.88
CA GLU A 339 -10.90 4.83 -15.23
C GLU A 339 -10.34 6.21 -15.62
N LYS A 340 -10.24 7.11 -14.66
CA LYS A 340 -9.61 8.44 -14.86
C LYS A 340 -8.08 8.41 -14.83
N GLY A 341 -7.46 7.24 -14.63
CA GLY A 341 -6.01 7.04 -14.70
C GLY A 341 -5.24 7.32 -13.41
N VAL A 342 -5.90 7.31 -12.25
CA VAL A 342 -5.22 7.34 -10.95
C VAL A 342 -4.32 6.11 -10.84
N ARG A 343 -3.05 6.32 -10.49
CA ARG A 343 -2.05 5.25 -10.49
C ARG A 343 -2.21 4.26 -9.34
N VAL A 344 -2.48 4.76 -8.15
CA VAL A 344 -2.68 3.92 -6.97
C VAL A 344 -3.98 4.32 -6.28
N VAL A 345 -4.88 3.34 -6.12
CA VAL A 345 -6.08 3.46 -5.31
C VAL A 345 -5.98 2.45 -4.18
N GLN A 346 -6.04 2.91 -2.94
CA GLN A 346 -6.06 2.06 -1.75
C GLN A 346 -7.42 2.18 -1.09
N LEU A 347 -8.17 1.08 -1.06
CA LEU A 347 -9.53 0.97 -0.54
C LEU A 347 -9.50 0.19 0.77
N PHE A 348 -10.02 0.76 1.84
CA PHE A 348 -10.05 0.12 3.16
C PHE A 348 -11.42 -0.48 3.44
N ASN A 349 -11.43 -1.73 3.96
CA ASN A 349 -12.59 -2.38 4.54
C ASN A 349 -12.34 -2.65 6.03
N GLY A 350 -12.53 -1.65 6.82
CA GLY A 350 -12.32 -1.65 8.27
C GLY A 350 -11.69 -0.37 8.76
N SER A 351 -12.03 0.01 9.99
CA SER A 351 -11.52 1.19 10.69
C SER A 351 -10.89 0.82 12.03
N ASP A 352 -10.34 1.81 12.73
CA ASP A 352 -9.82 1.61 14.08
C ASP A 352 -10.93 1.14 15.03
N PRO A 353 -10.72 0.03 15.75
CA PRO A 353 -11.65 -0.43 16.75
C PRO A 353 -11.51 0.43 18.02
N SER A 354 -12.20 1.54 18.12
CA SER A 354 -12.33 2.29 19.39
C SER A 354 -13.09 1.51 20.46
N GLY A 355 -13.09 0.19 20.41
CA GLY A 355 -13.82 -0.68 21.33
C GLY A 355 -13.53 -2.18 21.21
N GLY A 356 -12.66 -2.62 20.32
CA GLY A 356 -12.31 -4.05 20.14
C GLY A 356 -13.41 -4.89 19.47
N ASN A 357 -13.12 -6.16 19.25
CA ASN A 357 -14.07 -7.22 18.90
C ASN A 357 -14.67 -7.25 17.48
N GLY A 358 -13.93 -6.81 16.44
CA GLY A 358 -14.33 -7.09 15.06
C GLY A 358 -15.58 -6.38 14.55
N ILE A 359 -16.09 -5.39 15.30
CA ILE A 359 -17.28 -4.64 14.89
C ILE A 359 -16.93 -3.63 13.80
N THR A 360 -15.80 -2.99 13.91
CA THR A 360 -15.34 -1.95 12.98
C THR A 360 -14.31 -2.44 11.97
N ASN A 361 -13.72 -3.59 12.19
CA ASN A 361 -12.72 -4.25 11.35
C ASN A 361 -12.73 -5.77 11.56
N TRP A 362 -11.70 -6.48 11.09
CA TRP A 362 -11.59 -7.95 11.17
C TRP A 362 -10.95 -8.48 12.48
N ASP A 363 -10.69 -7.62 13.46
CA ASP A 363 -10.07 -7.99 14.75
C ASP A 363 -11.04 -8.72 15.67
N SER A 364 -11.08 -10.04 15.61
CA SER A 364 -12.10 -10.89 16.23
C SER A 364 -11.52 -11.86 17.27
N HIS A 365 -11.34 -11.38 18.50
CA HIS A 365 -10.93 -12.17 19.67
C HIS A 365 -12.10 -12.91 20.35
N SER A 366 -13.32 -12.49 20.04
CA SER A 366 -14.56 -13.14 20.47
C SER A 366 -15.62 -13.06 19.37
N ASN A 367 -16.54 -14.03 19.32
CA ASN A 367 -17.65 -14.09 18.36
C ASN A 367 -17.21 -13.95 16.88
N ILE A 368 -16.09 -14.59 16.50
CA ILE A 368 -15.55 -14.48 15.14
C ILE A 368 -16.59 -14.88 14.07
N ALA A 369 -17.48 -15.82 14.40
CA ALA A 369 -18.57 -16.22 13.48
C ALA A 369 -19.46 -15.04 13.11
N ASP A 370 -19.88 -14.24 14.08
CA ASP A 370 -20.77 -13.09 13.84
C ASP A 370 -20.00 -11.91 13.25
N THR A 371 -18.82 -11.60 13.79
CA THR A 371 -18.05 -10.43 13.39
C THR A 371 -17.46 -10.60 11.99
N HIS A 372 -16.93 -11.77 11.64
CA HIS A 372 -16.45 -12.03 10.27
C HIS A 372 -17.61 -12.11 9.27
N ALA A 373 -18.79 -12.66 9.67
CA ALA A 373 -19.97 -12.63 8.81
C ALA A 373 -20.43 -11.20 8.50
N MET A 374 -20.39 -10.31 9.50
CA MET A 374 -20.71 -8.90 9.32
C MET A 374 -19.71 -8.18 8.38
N GLN A 375 -18.42 -8.39 8.59
CA GLN A 375 -17.40 -7.79 7.73
C GLN A 375 -17.49 -8.34 6.29
N ALA A 376 -17.76 -9.63 6.13
CA ALA A 376 -17.96 -10.26 4.83
C ALA A 376 -19.24 -9.74 4.13
N GLU A 377 -20.33 -9.54 4.86
CA GLU A 377 -21.53 -8.92 4.31
C GLU A 377 -21.26 -7.53 3.72
N ILE A 378 -20.44 -6.73 4.39
CA ILE A 378 -20.06 -5.39 3.91
C ILE A 378 -19.16 -5.49 2.67
N MET A 379 -18.19 -6.41 2.65
CA MET A 379 -17.06 -6.40 1.73
C MET A 379 -17.26 -7.28 0.49
N ASP A 380 -17.80 -8.48 0.61
CA ASP A 380 -17.71 -9.53 -0.40
C ASP A 380 -18.34 -9.12 -1.73
N GLN A 381 -19.66 -8.82 -1.74
CA GLN A 381 -20.37 -8.46 -2.97
C GLN A 381 -19.79 -7.22 -3.66
N PRO A 382 -19.56 -6.08 -2.97
CA PRO A 382 -19.02 -4.89 -3.62
C PRO A 382 -17.61 -5.10 -4.19
N THR A 383 -16.76 -5.84 -3.47
CA THR A 383 -15.40 -6.14 -3.92
C THR A 383 -15.40 -7.07 -5.13
N ALA A 384 -16.23 -8.12 -5.10
CA ALA A 384 -16.37 -9.02 -6.23
C ALA A 384 -16.91 -8.29 -7.47
N ALA A 385 -17.90 -7.43 -7.31
CA ALA A 385 -18.45 -6.61 -8.39
C ALA A 385 -17.36 -5.67 -8.97
N LEU A 386 -16.55 -5.03 -8.14
CA LEU A 386 -15.43 -4.18 -8.57
C LEU A 386 -14.44 -4.97 -9.44
N ILE A 387 -14.01 -6.15 -9.00
CA ILE A 387 -13.07 -7.00 -9.75
C ILE A 387 -13.70 -7.46 -11.07
N ALA A 388 -14.96 -7.91 -11.04
CA ALA A 388 -15.70 -8.34 -12.23
C ALA A 388 -15.87 -7.18 -13.24
N ASP A 389 -16.09 -5.97 -12.76
CA ASP A 389 -16.24 -4.77 -13.59
C ASP A 389 -14.91 -4.38 -14.25
N LEU A 390 -13.81 -4.38 -13.50
CA LEU A 390 -12.47 -4.21 -14.06
C LEU A 390 -12.15 -5.27 -15.12
N LYS A 391 -12.57 -6.51 -14.93
CA LYS A 391 -12.40 -7.59 -15.91
C LYS A 391 -13.25 -7.34 -17.16
N ARG A 392 -14.53 -7.02 -16.99
CA ARG A 392 -15.49 -6.77 -18.07
C ARG A 392 -15.07 -5.58 -18.96
N SER A 393 -14.51 -4.53 -18.36
CA SER A 393 -14.02 -3.34 -19.07
C SER A 393 -12.62 -3.52 -19.69
N GLY A 394 -11.95 -4.65 -19.47
CA GLY A 394 -10.57 -4.90 -19.90
C GLY A 394 -9.51 -4.18 -19.04
N MET A 395 -9.92 -3.42 -18.03
CA MET A 395 -8.98 -2.69 -17.16
C MET A 395 -8.13 -3.62 -16.31
N LEU A 396 -8.64 -4.82 -15.98
CA LEU A 396 -7.91 -5.80 -15.18
C LEU A 396 -6.60 -6.26 -15.85
N GLU A 397 -6.49 -6.15 -17.18
CA GLU A 397 -5.26 -6.48 -17.91
C GLU A 397 -4.08 -5.54 -17.57
N HIS A 398 -4.37 -4.34 -17.08
CA HIS A 398 -3.38 -3.31 -16.76
C HIS A 398 -3.48 -2.81 -15.31
N THR A 399 -4.42 -3.31 -14.56
CA THR A 399 -4.62 -3.00 -13.14
C THR A 399 -4.24 -4.20 -12.30
N LEU A 400 -3.27 -4.02 -11.40
CA LEU A 400 -2.94 -5.00 -10.38
C LEU A 400 -3.90 -4.81 -9.20
N VAL A 401 -4.74 -5.79 -8.95
CA VAL A 401 -5.58 -5.86 -7.76
C VAL A 401 -4.82 -6.62 -6.67
N VAL A 402 -4.70 -6.02 -5.51
CA VAL A 402 -4.05 -6.57 -4.31
C VAL A 402 -5.09 -6.63 -3.20
N TRP A 403 -5.44 -7.82 -2.75
CA TRP A 403 -6.24 -7.99 -1.53
C TRP A 403 -5.32 -8.39 -0.39
N ALA A 404 -5.33 -7.64 0.70
CA ALA A 404 -4.35 -7.79 1.75
C ALA A 404 -4.90 -7.50 3.15
N THR A 405 -4.23 -8.10 4.14
CA THR A 405 -4.39 -7.87 5.58
C THR A 405 -3.01 -7.91 6.22
N GLU A 406 -2.85 -7.49 7.48
CA GLU A 406 -1.54 -7.34 8.11
C GLU A 406 -0.95 -8.64 8.69
N PHE A 407 -1.79 -9.61 9.08
CA PHE A 407 -1.45 -10.96 9.51
C PHE A 407 -2.70 -11.85 9.53
N GLY A 408 -2.58 -13.09 9.98
CA GLY A 408 -3.68 -14.05 10.04
C GLY A 408 -4.24 -14.21 11.43
N ARG A 409 -5.06 -15.25 11.60
CA ARG A 409 -5.63 -15.68 12.87
C ARG A 409 -5.21 -17.09 13.22
N MET A 410 -5.03 -17.37 14.52
CA MET A 410 -4.67 -18.69 15.01
C MET A 410 -5.69 -19.76 14.60
N PRO A 411 -5.24 -20.99 14.29
CA PRO A 411 -6.15 -22.10 13.96
C PRO A 411 -6.88 -22.68 15.18
N PHE A 412 -6.67 -22.12 16.35
CA PHE A 412 -7.33 -22.50 17.61
C PHE A 412 -8.03 -21.27 18.21
N LEU A 413 -9.02 -21.55 19.06
CA LEU A 413 -9.71 -20.49 19.78
C LEU A 413 -8.81 -19.94 20.91
N GLN A 414 -9.03 -18.72 21.32
CA GLN A 414 -8.55 -18.26 22.61
C GLN A 414 -9.24 -19.06 23.73
N ALA A 415 -8.52 -19.36 24.81
CA ALA A 415 -9.10 -20.09 25.92
C ALA A 415 -10.28 -19.33 26.50
N ASN A 416 -11.40 -20.05 26.70
CA ASN A 416 -12.69 -19.52 27.15
C ASN A 416 -13.36 -18.51 26.20
N GLY A 417 -12.89 -18.42 24.91
CA GLY A 417 -13.43 -17.52 23.91
C GLY A 417 -14.00 -18.25 22.70
N THR A 418 -14.67 -17.47 21.84
CA THR A 418 -15.24 -17.92 20.55
C THR A 418 -14.56 -17.21 19.36
N GLY A 419 -13.43 -16.58 19.60
CA GLY A 419 -12.58 -15.90 18.63
C GLY A 419 -11.21 -16.53 18.48
N ARG A 420 -10.40 -15.98 17.62
CA ARG A 420 -9.03 -16.43 17.32
C ARG A 420 -8.03 -15.31 17.61
N ASP A 421 -6.92 -15.65 18.23
CA ASP A 421 -5.81 -14.73 18.46
C ASP A 421 -5.02 -14.45 17.18
N HIS A 422 -4.11 -13.48 17.22
CA HIS A 422 -3.26 -13.04 16.12
C HIS A 422 -2.27 -14.11 15.68
N ASN A 423 -2.10 -14.30 14.38
CA ASN A 423 -1.14 -15.23 13.79
C ASN A 423 -0.19 -14.54 12.81
N PRO A 424 1.01 -14.14 13.24
CA PRO A 424 2.03 -13.60 12.34
C PRO A 424 2.75 -14.68 11.52
N GLY A 425 2.58 -15.95 11.87
CA GLY A 425 3.32 -17.09 11.31
C GLY A 425 2.84 -17.57 9.94
N ALA A 426 1.57 -17.32 9.61
CA ALA A 426 1.01 -17.57 8.29
C ALA A 426 -0.27 -16.75 8.07
N PHE A 427 -0.44 -16.20 6.88
CA PHE A 427 -1.69 -15.59 6.44
C PHE A 427 -1.79 -15.60 4.91
N THR A 428 -2.98 -15.29 4.40
CA THR A 428 -3.25 -15.33 2.97
C THR A 428 -3.56 -13.94 2.45
N CYS A 429 -2.89 -13.54 1.36
CA CYS A 429 -3.29 -12.45 0.48
C CYS A 429 -3.48 -12.99 -0.94
N PHE A 430 -4.11 -12.21 -1.81
CA PHE A 430 -4.15 -12.57 -3.23
C PHE A 430 -3.90 -11.37 -4.14
N LEU A 431 -3.42 -11.68 -5.33
CA LEU A 431 -3.26 -10.76 -6.44
C LEU A 431 -4.21 -11.15 -7.58
N ALA A 432 -4.63 -10.17 -8.39
CA ALA A 432 -5.33 -10.42 -9.65
C ALA A 432 -4.95 -9.40 -10.70
N GLY A 433 -5.05 -9.77 -11.97
CA GLY A 433 -4.81 -8.87 -13.10
C GLY A 433 -3.36 -8.75 -13.53
N ALA A 434 -3.03 -7.70 -14.16
CA ALA A 434 -1.77 -7.22 -14.73
C ALA A 434 -0.50 -8.07 -14.48
N GLY A 435 -0.23 -9.05 -15.35
CA GLY A 435 1.01 -9.83 -15.30
C GLY A 435 1.08 -10.91 -14.23
N VAL A 436 -0.03 -11.21 -13.55
CA VAL A 436 -0.12 -12.23 -12.51
C VAL A 436 -0.72 -13.52 -13.08
N LYS A 437 -0.18 -14.69 -12.70
CA LYS A 437 -0.76 -15.99 -13.06
C LYS A 437 -2.17 -16.13 -12.46
N LYS A 438 -3.14 -16.45 -13.32
CA LYS A 438 -4.53 -16.66 -12.94
C LYS A 438 -4.73 -18.06 -12.36
N GLY A 439 -5.62 -18.18 -11.36
CA GLY A 439 -5.98 -19.44 -10.75
C GLY A 439 -4.81 -20.16 -10.08
N PHE A 440 -3.78 -19.44 -9.68
CA PHE A 440 -2.54 -19.98 -9.12
C PHE A 440 -2.54 -19.86 -7.58
N SER A 441 -1.74 -20.69 -6.91
CA SER A 441 -1.42 -20.58 -5.48
C SER A 441 0.07 -20.73 -5.29
N TYR A 442 0.65 -19.85 -4.51
CA TYR A 442 2.06 -19.84 -4.14
C TYR A 442 2.20 -19.99 -2.63
N GLY A 443 3.09 -20.89 -2.25
CA GLY A 443 3.36 -21.21 -0.86
C GLY A 443 2.21 -21.97 -0.16
N GLU A 444 2.55 -22.62 0.93
CA GLU A 444 1.60 -23.35 1.76
C GLU A 444 1.87 -23.10 3.24
N SER A 445 0.84 -22.88 4.03
CA SER A 445 0.93 -22.98 5.49
C SER A 445 0.92 -24.45 5.93
N ASP A 446 1.30 -24.73 7.17
CA ASP A 446 1.30 -26.08 7.72
C ASP A 446 -0.12 -26.69 7.77
N GLU A 447 -0.21 -27.95 8.21
CA GLU A 447 -1.47 -28.70 8.26
C GLU A 447 -2.59 -28.04 9.07
N PHE A 448 -2.25 -27.07 9.92
CA PHE A 448 -3.19 -26.30 10.74
C PHE A 448 -3.41 -24.86 10.23
N GLY A 449 -2.56 -24.34 9.34
CA GLY A 449 -2.55 -22.93 9.01
C GLY A 449 -1.87 -22.06 10.07
N PHE A 450 -0.96 -22.64 10.87
CA PHE A 450 -0.29 -21.94 11.97
C PHE A 450 1.00 -21.25 11.51
N LYS A 451 1.80 -21.92 10.67
CA LYS A 451 3.09 -21.42 10.18
C LYS A 451 3.22 -21.62 8.67
N ALA A 452 3.98 -20.77 8.03
CA ALA A 452 4.44 -21.02 6.67
C ALA A 452 5.30 -22.30 6.62
N ALA A 453 4.98 -23.21 5.74
CA ALA A 453 5.62 -24.53 5.61
C ALA A 453 6.37 -24.70 4.28
N VAL A 454 5.81 -24.18 3.19
CA VAL A 454 6.40 -24.23 1.84
C VAL A 454 6.43 -22.83 1.27
N ASP A 455 7.51 -22.48 0.58
CA ASP A 455 7.69 -21.20 -0.14
C ASP A 455 7.25 -19.97 0.67
N LYS A 456 7.81 -19.88 1.88
CA LYS A 456 7.56 -18.77 2.79
C LYS A 456 7.79 -17.44 2.09
N THR A 457 6.80 -16.55 2.16
CA THR A 457 6.87 -15.19 1.64
C THR A 457 6.86 -14.19 2.80
N THR A 458 7.81 -13.28 2.82
CA THR A 458 7.81 -12.14 3.76
C THR A 458 7.03 -10.96 3.17
N VAL A 459 6.66 -10.00 4.00
CA VAL A 459 6.06 -8.73 3.54
C VAL A 459 7.00 -8.00 2.57
N HIS A 460 8.32 -8.10 2.77
CA HIS A 460 9.29 -7.50 1.85
C HIS A 460 9.30 -8.18 0.48
N ASP A 461 9.19 -9.52 0.42
CA ASP A 461 9.09 -10.28 -0.84
C ASP A 461 7.80 -9.92 -1.59
N PHE A 462 6.70 -9.80 -0.85
CA PHE A 462 5.42 -9.38 -1.41
C PHE A 462 5.52 -7.98 -2.01
N ASN A 463 6.03 -6.99 -1.27
CA ASN A 463 6.24 -5.63 -1.76
C ASN A 463 7.23 -5.56 -2.92
N ALA A 464 8.30 -6.37 -2.92
CA ALA A 464 9.24 -6.48 -4.04
C ALA A 464 8.54 -6.97 -5.31
N THR A 465 7.63 -7.95 -5.17
CA THR A 465 6.85 -8.50 -6.28
C THR A 465 5.85 -7.47 -6.83
N LEU A 466 5.18 -6.70 -5.96
CA LEU A 466 4.29 -5.62 -6.40
C LEU A 466 5.06 -4.53 -7.17
N LEU A 467 6.22 -4.10 -6.67
CA LEU A 467 7.07 -3.12 -7.38
C LEU A 467 7.55 -3.68 -8.73
N HIS A 468 7.91 -4.96 -8.78
CA HIS A 468 8.32 -5.61 -10.03
C HIS A 468 7.21 -5.60 -11.08
N LEU A 469 5.97 -5.96 -10.72
CA LEU A 469 4.81 -5.89 -11.60
C LEU A 469 4.54 -4.46 -12.12
N MET A 470 4.93 -3.44 -11.37
CA MET A 470 4.91 -2.03 -11.80
C MET A 470 6.16 -1.62 -12.61
N GLY A 471 7.01 -2.56 -13.01
CA GLY A 471 8.23 -2.27 -13.77
C GLY A 471 9.33 -1.57 -12.97
N LEU A 472 9.34 -1.72 -11.63
CA LEU A 472 10.27 -1.08 -10.73
C LEU A 472 11.25 -2.09 -10.13
N ASP A 473 12.54 -1.77 -10.19
CA ASP A 473 13.58 -2.53 -9.49
C ASP A 473 13.61 -2.10 -8.01
N HIS A 474 13.08 -2.94 -7.13
CA HIS A 474 12.93 -2.65 -5.71
C HIS A 474 14.27 -2.51 -4.98
N GLU A 475 15.37 -3.10 -5.50
CA GLU A 475 16.69 -2.99 -4.90
C GLU A 475 17.41 -1.69 -5.31
N ARG A 476 17.05 -1.14 -6.47
CA ARG A 476 17.68 0.08 -7.03
C ARG A 476 16.86 1.33 -6.82
N LEU A 477 15.52 1.21 -6.72
CA LEU A 477 14.64 2.35 -6.44
C LEU A 477 14.91 2.89 -5.03
N THR A 478 15.51 4.07 -4.95
CA THR A 478 15.93 4.65 -3.68
C THR A 478 15.55 6.13 -3.55
N PHE A 479 15.53 6.56 -2.31
CA PHE A 479 15.52 7.97 -1.92
C PHE A 479 16.62 8.21 -0.88
N TYR A 480 17.45 9.21 -1.11
CA TYR A 480 18.53 9.54 -0.18
C TYR A 480 17.99 10.34 1.01
N HIS A 481 18.01 9.74 2.18
CA HIS A 481 17.49 10.36 3.40
C HIS A 481 18.39 10.07 4.60
N ASN A 482 18.78 11.11 5.34
CA ASN A 482 19.61 11.02 6.54
C ASN A 482 20.89 10.18 6.36
N GLY A 483 21.60 10.38 5.23
CA GLY A 483 22.86 9.70 4.97
C GLY A 483 22.76 8.31 4.35
N LEU A 484 21.55 7.81 4.11
CA LEU A 484 21.29 6.45 3.60
C LEU A 484 20.42 6.48 2.35
N GLU A 485 20.67 5.52 1.45
CA GLU A 485 19.76 5.18 0.36
C GLU A 485 18.62 4.33 0.93
N ARG A 486 17.46 4.93 1.12
CA ARG A 486 16.25 4.27 1.63
C ARG A 486 15.46 3.65 0.49
N ARG A 487 14.82 2.52 0.75
CA ARG A 487 13.92 1.82 -0.18
C ARG A 487 12.78 1.14 0.58
N LEU A 488 11.68 0.85 -0.10
CA LEU A 488 10.50 0.21 0.47
C LEU A 488 10.83 -1.14 1.14
N THR A 489 11.65 -1.94 0.49
CA THR A 489 11.99 -3.29 0.95
C THR A 489 13.21 -3.32 1.90
N ASN A 490 13.68 -2.17 2.37
CA ASN A 490 14.89 -2.06 3.19
C ASN A 490 16.08 -2.79 2.55
N VAL A 491 16.73 -3.71 3.25
CA VAL A 491 17.81 -4.58 2.73
C VAL A 491 17.31 -5.97 2.37
N HIS A 492 16.02 -6.19 2.38
CA HIS A 492 15.33 -7.47 2.19
C HIS A 492 14.53 -7.51 0.88
N GLY A 493 13.80 -8.57 0.68
CA GLY A 493 12.86 -8.76 -0.40
C GLY A 493 13.45 -9.47 -1.61
N HIS A 494 12.72 -10.46 -2.08
CA HIS A 494 12.96 -11.17 -3.34
C HIS A 494 11.68 -11.15 -4.16
N VAL A 495 11.80 -10.90 -5.45
CA VAL A 495 10.66 -11.01 -6.35
C VAL A 495 10.24 -12.47 -6.46
N VAL A 496 8.99 -12.76 -6.14
CA VAL A 496 8.41 -14.10 -6.30
C VAL A 496 8.06 -14.28 -7.77
N THR A 497 9.03 -14.77 -8.55
CA THR A 497 8.89 -14.90 -10.01
C THR A 497 7.86 -15.96 -10.42
N ASP A 498 7.60 -16.94 -9.57
CA ASP A 498 6.67 -18.03 -9.86
C ASP A 498 5.21 -17.58 -10.00
N VAL A 499 4.85 -16.41 -9.50
CA VAL A 499 3.51 -15.83 -9.65
C VAL A 499 3.35 -14.97 -10.89
N LEU A 500 4.43 -14.69 -11.60
CA LEU A 500 4.42 -13.86 -12.81
C LEU A 500 3.94 -14.67 -14.03
N ALA A 501 3.06 -14.06 -14.86
CA ALA A 501 2.50 -14.66 -16.07
C ALA A 501 3.47 -14.63 -17.26
#